data_bebf302f7179aaa2e5f9fc2104aaa545
#
_entry.id   bebf302f7179aaa2e5f9fc2104aaa545
#
_cell.length_a   1.000
_cell.length_b   1.000
_cell.length_c   1.000
_cell.angle_alpha   90.00
_cell.angle_beta   90.00
_cell.angle_gamma   90.00
#
_symmetry.space_group_name_H-M   'P 1'
#
loop_
_entity.id
_entity.type
_entity.pdbx_description
1 polymer ?
#
loop_
_entity_poly.entity_id
_entity_poly.type
_entity_poly.pdbx_seq_one_letter_code
_entity_poly.pdbx_strand_id
1 'polypeptide(L)'
;MAKVQQITLVSLAXXXXXGFAAAANPEEKFIVEGRVYCDTCRVEFETKISQPIKGASVKLECRNITNEKIVSHSQDVVTDEAGGYKIEVKGDHEDEICEVSLVKSPRADCNEPTEVWRKARVVLTKADGVSGIYRFANNLGYMKKEALPECKKVLTEMGYFELQDEIGEEVEGHSSAP
;
A
#
# COMPACT_ATOMS: atom_id res chain seq x y z
N MET A 1 -12.72 -72.34 -58.05
CA MET A 1 -12.78 -72.08 -56.65
C MET A 1 -11.81 -70.91 -56.36
N ALA A 2 -12.28 -69.67 -56.35
CA ALA A 2 -11.51 -68.46 -56.10
C ALA A 2 -11.71 -68.00 -54.67
N LYS A 3 -10.60 -67.93 -53.91
CA LYS A 3 -10.63 -67.40 -52.57
C LYS A 3 -10.56 -65.85 -52.62
N VAL A 4 -11.59 -65.18 -52.15
CA VAL A 4 -11.61 -63.77 -51.97
C VAL A 4 -10.91 -63.44 -50.66
N GLN A 5 -9.81 -62.70 -50.73
CA GLN A 5 -9.08 -62.20 -49.59
C GLN A 5 -9.58 -60.83 -49.16
N GLN A 6 -10.17 -60.75 -47.98
CA GLN A 6 -10.70 -59.52 -47.40
C GLN A 6 -9.57 -58.73 -46.77
N ILE A 7 -9.31 -57.55 -47.32
CA ILE A 7 -8.31 -56.60 -46.75
C ILE A 7 -9.02 -55.70 -45.78
N THR A 8 -8.72 -55.82 -44.49
CA THR A 8 -9.26 -54.97 -43.45
C THR A 8 -8.35 -53.72 -43.34
N LEU A 9 -8.90 -52.58 -43.73
CA LEU A 9 -8.24 -51.27 -43.58
C LEU A 9 -8.41 -50.78 -42.13
N VAL A 10 -7.36 -50.80 -41.35
CA VAL A 10 -7.31 -50.22 -40.00
C VAL A 10 -6.95 -48.75 -40.11
N SER A 11 -7.95 -47.89 -39.96
CA SER A 11 -7.74 -46.45 -39.92
C SER A 11 -7.21 -46.01 -38.56
N LEU A 12 -5.96 -45.61 -38.50
CA LEU A 12 -5.35 -45.04 -37.32
C LEU A 12 -5.69 -43.54 -37.26
N ALA A 13 -6.59 -43.18 -36.40
CA ALA A 13 -6.95 -41.76 -36.17
C ALA A 13 -6.08 -41.15 -35.05
N UNK A 14 -5.18 -40.19 -35.11
CA UNK A 14 -4.45 -39.63 -34.29
C UNK A 14 -5.01 -38.54 -33.78
N UNK A 15 -5.27 -38.44 -33.02
CA UNK A 15 -5.72 -37.55 -32.45
C UNK A 15 -4.75 -36.72 -32.04
N UNK A 16 -4.54 -35.95 -32.44
CA UNK A 16 -3.78 -35.15 -32.13
C UNK A 16 -4.20 -34.58 -31.05
N UNK A 17 -3.99 -34.64 -30.27
CA UNK A 17 -4.17 -34.15 -29.34
C UNK A 17 -3.64 -33.00 -29.33
N UNK A 18 -3.99 -32.21 -29.65
CA UNK A 18 -3.67 -31.22 -29.52
C UNK A 18 -3.62 -30.94 -28.33
N GLY A 19 -2.63 -30.85 -27.63
CA GLY A 19 -2.28 -30.33 -26.34
C GLY A 19 -2.47 -28.80 -26.39
N PHE A 20 -3.59 -28.29 -25.87
CA PHE A 20 -3.70 -26.86 -25.55
C PHE A 20 -2.72 -26.64 -24.40
N ALA A 21 -1.52 -26.12 -24.69
CA ALA A 21 -0.70 -25.52 -23.69
C ALA A 21 -1.51 -24.34 -23.15
N ALA A 22 -2.09 -24.46 -21.97
CA ALA A 22 -2.66 -23.32 -21.26
C ALA A 22 -1.50 -22.33 -21.10
N ALA A 23 -1.58 -21.21 -21.82
CA ALA A 23 -0.64 -20.12 -21.60
C ALA A 23 -0.80 -19.75 -20.12
N ALA A 24 0.25 -19.92 -19.33
CA ALA A 24 0.26 -19.49 -17.95
C ALA A 24 -0.07 -17.99 -17.98
N ASN A 25 -1.17 -17.61 -17.38
CA ASN A 25 -1.51 -16.20 -17.21
C ASN A 25 -0.32 -15.52 -16.56
N PRO A 26 0.20 -14.42 -17.12
CA PRO A 26 1.27 -13.70 -16.47
C PRO A 26 0.80 -13.37 -15.06
N GLU A 27 1.56 -13.81 -14.08
CA GLU A 27 1.26 -13.58 -12.66
C GLU A 27 1.01 -12.09 -12.44
N GLU A 28 -0.18 -11.75 -11.96
CA GLU A 28 -0.53 -10.37 -11.70
C GLU A 28 0.46 -9.76 -10.72
N LYS A 29 0.82 -8.51 -10.97
CA LYS A 29 1.71 -7.81 -10.05
C LYS A 29 1.31 -6.35 -9.92
N PHE A 30 1.61 -5.80 -8.76
CA PHE A 30 1.43 -4.37 -8.45
C PHE A 30 2.75 -3.79 -7.95
N ILE A 31 2.92 -2.49 -8.15
CA ILE A 31 4.05 -1.74 -7.58
C ILE A 31 3.43 -0.69 -6.65
N VAL A 32 3.60 -0.90 -5.35
CA VAL A 32 3.13 0.05 -4.33
C VAL A 32 4.21 1.11 -4.13
N GLU A 33 3.84 2.37 -4.28
CA GLU A 33 4.73 3.51 -4.07
C GLU A 33 4.18 4.41 -2.96
N GLY A 34 5.09 4.99 -2.18
CA GLY A 34 4.75 5.96 -1.15
C GLY A 34 6.00 6.63 -0.63
N ARG A 35 5.84 7.45 0.42
CA ARG A 35 6.95 8.20 1.02
C ARG A 35 6.88 8.12 2.55
N VAL A 36 8.06 8.31 3.18
CA VAL A 36 8.17 8.46 4.63
C VAL A 36 8.72 9.85 4.92
N TYR A 37 8.05 10.59 5.81
CA TYR A 37 8.43 11.94 6.17
C TYR A 37 8.60 12.09 7.68
N CYS A 38 9.34 13.12 8.06
CA CYS A 38 9.44 13.59 9.43
C CYS A 38 8.49 14.77 9.59
N ASP A 39 7.48 14.60 10.43
CA ASP A 39 6.60 15.69 10.88
C ASP A 39 7.40 16.55 11.86
N THR A 40 7.92 17.65 11.34
CA THR A 40 8.77 18.57 12.10
C THR A 40 7.98 19.46 13.04
N CYS A 41 6.64 19.47 12.91
CA CYS A 41 5.77 20.34 13.72
C CYS A 41 4.92 19.57 14.75
N ARG A 42 4.96 18.23 14.72
CA ARG A 42 4.21 17.36 15.64
C ARG A 42 2.70 17.60 15.56
N VAL A 43 2.18 17.74 14.34
CA VAL A 43 0.75 17.99 14.08
C VAL A 43 0.05 16.83 13.37
N GLU A 44 0.77 15.71 13.21
CA GLU A 44 0.28 14.46 12.61
C GLU A 44 -0.05 14.58 11.11
N PHE A 45 0.48 15.57 10.41
CA PHE A 45 0.36 15.67 8.95
C PHE A 45 1.58 16.36 8.34
N GLU A 46 1.71 16.19 7.03
CA GLU A 46 2.84 16.74 6.27
C GLU A 46 2.64 18.24 6.03
N THR A 47 3.62 19.03 6.41
CA THR A 47 3.67 20.49 6.19
C THR A 47 4.76 20.82 5.17
N LYS A 48 4.82 22.08 4.72
CA LYS A 48 5.85 22.54 3.79
C LYS A 48 7.29 22.48 4.34
N ILE A 49 7.45 22.28 5.65
CA ILE A 49 8.76 22.12 6.29
C ILE A 49 8.99 20.69 6.80
N SER A 50 8.08 19.77 6.50
CA SER A 50 8.31 18.33 6.74
C SER A 50 9.50 17.85 5.91
N GLN A 51 10.25 16.92 6.45
CA GLN A 51 11.51 16.46 5.84
C GLN A 51 11.41 15.00 5.41
N PRO A 52 11.91 14.65 4.23
CA PRO A 52 11.94 13.23 3.86
C PRO A 52 12.87 12.45 4.81
N ILE A 53 12.54 11.19 5.04
CA ILE A 53 13.42 10.30 5.82
C ILE A 53 14.02 9.27 4.89
N LYS A 54 15.29 9.44 4.54
CA LYS A 54 16.10 8.44 3.86
C LYS A 54 16.41 7.31 4.84
N GLY A 55 16.35 6.06 4.37
CA GLY A 55 16.75 4.90 5.17
C GLY A 55 15.70 4.41 6.17
N ALA A 56 14.50 4.96 6.13
CA ALA A 56 13.39 4.42 6.92
C ALA A 56 12.98 3.05 6.36
N SER A 57 12.68 2.10 7.23
CA SER A 57 12.18 0.78 6.82
C SER A 57 10.67 0.76 6.88
N VAL A 58 10.06 0.23 5.81
CA VAL A 58 8.62 -0.01 5.71
C VAL A 58 8.37 -1.46 5.30
N LYS A 59 7.18 -1.97 5.60
CA LYS A 59 6.79 -3.35 5.24
C LYS A 59 5.32 -3.35 4.81
N LEU A 60 5.00 -4.12 3.78
CA LEU A 60 3.62 -4.35 3.37
C LEU A 60 3.15 -5.68 3.96
N GLU A 61 1.94 -5.69 4.49
CA GLU A 61 1.24 -6.89 4.96
C GLU A 61 -0.17 -6.90 4.41
N CYS A 62 -0.62 -8.07 3.94
CA CYS A 62 -2.00 -8.29 3.52
C CYS A 62 -2.64 -9.31 4.47
N ARG A 63 -3.84 -9.01 4.94
CA ARG A 63 -4.61 -9.86 5.84
C ARG A 63 -5.95 -10.20 5.21
N ASN A 64 -6.36 -11.44 5.37
CA ASN A 64 -7.68 -11.86 4.91
C ASN A 64 -8.78 -11.06 5.62
N ILE A 65 -9.74 -10.54 4.85
CA ILE A 65 -10.78 -9.64 5.34
C ILE A 65 -11.73 -10.31 6.38
N THR A 66 -11.88 -11.62 6.30
CA THR A 66 -12.84 -12.37 7.14
C THR A 66 -12.24 -12.76 8.50
N ASN A 67 -10.99 -13.24 8.50
CA ASN A 67 -10.40 -13.84 9.72
C ASN A 67 -9.14 -13.09 10.21
N GLU A 68 -8.77 -12.00 9.54
CA GLU A 68 -7.65 -11.11 9.87
C GLU A 68 -6.25 -11.77 9.89
N LYS A 69 -6.15 -13.02 9.45
CA LYS A 69 -4.85 -13.70 9.37
C LYS A 69 -3.99 -13.10 8.28
N ILE A 70 -2.71 -12.91 8.58
CA ILE A 70 -1.72 -12.47 7.58
C ILE A 70 -1.60 -13.58 6.54
N VAL A 71 -1.83 -13.24 5.29
CA VAL A 71 -1.74 -14.17 4.14
C VAL A 71 -0.50 -13.89 3.29
N SER A 72 -0.01 -12.66 3.31
CA SER A 72 1.23 -12.31 2.61
C SER A 72 1.91 -11.11 3.27
N HIS A 73 3.21 -11.00 3.06
CA HIS A 73 4.00 -9.86 3.52
C HIS A 73 5.24 -9.67 2.65
N SER A 74 5.69 -8.43 2.51
CA SER A 74 6.95 -8.12 1.85
C SER A 74 8.14 -8.29 2.80
N GLN A 75 9.33 -8.32 2.25
CA GLN A 75 10.54 -8.01 3.02
C GLN A 75 10.50 -6.52 3.40
N ASP A 76 11.30 -6.14 4.38
CA ASP A 76 11.46 -4.72 4.71
C ASP A 76 12.11 -3.99 3.53
N VAL A 77 11.53 -2.86 3.15
CA VAL A 77 12.03 -2.01 2.07
C VAL A 77 12.50 -0.69 2.68
N VAL A 78 13.61 -0.18 2.17
CA VAL A 78 14.28 1.00 2.72
C VAL A 78 14.05 2.19 1.79
N THR A 79 13.69 3.34 2.36
CA THR A 79 13.42 4.56 1.60
C THR A 79 14.69 5.19 1.01
N ASP A 80 14.52 5.83 -0.14
CA ASP A 80 15.57 6.55 -0.87
C ASP A 80 15.83 7.96 -0.30
N GLU A 81 16.63 8.76 -1.01
CA GLU A 81 16.99 10.14 -0.63
C GLU A 81 15.79 11.07 -0.47
N ALA A 82 14.73 10.84 -1.24
CA ALA A 82 13.50 11.63 -1.19
C ALA A 82 12.47 11.07 -0.21
N GLY A 83 12.84 10.03 0.57
CA GLY A 83 11.94 9.33 1.46
C GLY A 83 11.03 8.34 0.73
N GLY A 84 11.21 8.14 -0.57
CA GLY A 84 10.39 7.27 -1.41
C GLY A 84 10.66 5.79 -1.22
N TYR A 85 9.64 4.95 -1.36
CA TYR A 85 9.78 3.50 -1.39
C TYR A 85 8.95 2.89 -2.51
N LYS A 86 9.35 1.70 -2.95
CA LYS A 86 8.62 0.88 -3.93
C LYS A 86 8.61 -0.57 -3.47
N ILE A 87 7.42 -1.18 -3.43
CA ILE A 87 7.24 -2.58 -3.04
C ILE A 87 6.55 -3.31 -4.19
N GLU A 88 7.19 -4.35 -4.74
CA GLU A 88 6.55 -5.22 -5.72
C GLU A 88 5.71 -6.26 -4.98
N VAL A 89 4.45 -6.40 -5.39
CA VAL A 89 3.49 -7.34 -4.81
C VAL A 89 2.92 -8.18 -5.93
N LYS A 90 2.91 -9.50 -5.75
CA LYS A 90 2.39 -10.46 -6.74
C LYS A 90 1.03 -10.98 -6.32
N GLY A 91 0.18 -11.22 -7.31
CA GLY A 91 -1.14 -11.78 -7.11
C GLY A 91 -2.22 -10.72 -7.00
N ASP A 92 -3.46 -11.19 -7.00
CA ASP A 92 -4.63 -10.35 -6.74
C ASP A 92 -5.02 -10.49 -5.27
N HIS A 93 -5.30 -9.38 -4.62
CA HIS A 93 -5.58 -9.28 -3.19
C HIS A 93 -7.00 -8.71 -2.93
N GLU A 94 -7.97 -9.03 -3.80
CA GLU A 94 -9.34 -8.52 -3.72
C GLU A 94 -10.00 -8.81 -2.36
N ASP A 95 -9.76 -9.99 -1.81
CA ASP A 95 -10.35 -10.44 -0.53
C ASP A 95 -9.46 -10.11 0.68
N GLU A 96 -8.53 -9.16 0.52
CA GLU A 96 -7.53 -8.86 1.56
C GLU A 96 -7.45 -7.37 1.88
N ILE A 97 -7.08 -7.09 3.12
CA ILE A 97 -6.71 -5.74 3.55
C ILE A 97 -5.19 -5.66 3.52
N CYS A 98 -4.66 -4.87 2.59
CA CYS A 98 -3.23 -4.65 2.45
C CYS A 98 -2.83 -3.29 3.02
N GLU A 99 -1.80 -3.24 3.85
CA GLU A 99 -1.30 -2.02 4.47
C GLU A 99 0.22 -1.97 4.41
N VAL A 100 0.75 -0.79 4.08
CA VAL A 100 2.17 -0.49 4.30
C VAL A 100 2.31 0.13 5.68
N SER A 101 3.25 -0.36 6.48
CA SER A 101 3.48 0.07 7.85
C SER A 101 4.92 0.55 8.04
N LEU A 102 5.10 1.52 8.91
CA LEU A 102 6.42 1.92 9.40
C LEU A 102 7.03 0.79 10.24
N VAL A 103 8.29 0.47 10.00
CA VAL A 103 9.06 -0.52 10.79
C VAL A 103 10.08 0.22 11.66
N LYS A 104 10.92 1.08 11.06
CA LYS A 104 11.98 1.74 11.79
C LYS A 104 12.41 3.05 11.09
N SER A 105 12.68 4.07 11.88
CA SER A 105 13.35 5.28 11.42
C SER A 105 14.84 5.21 11.76
N PRO A 106 15.75 5.59 10.85
CA PRO A 106 17.17 5.71 11.19
C PRO A 106 17.48 7.01 11.93
N ARG A 107 16.53 7.94 11.98
CA ARG A 107 16.72 9.27 12.57
C ARG A 107 16.37 9.23 14.07
N ALA A 108 17.36 9.37 14.93
CA ALA A 108 17.15 9.39 16.37
C ALA A 108 16.31 10.60 16.84
N ASP A 109 16.31 11.68 16.08
CA ASP A 109 15.53 12.89 16.38
C ASP A 109 14.11 12.86 15.81
N CYS A 110 13.76 11.84 14.98
CA CYS A 110 12.46 11.74 14.33
C CYS A 110 12.11 10.25 14.14
N ASN A 111 11.67 9.60 15.22
CA ASN A 111 11.44 8.15 15.25
C ASN A 111 10.20 7.73 16.05
N GLU A 112 9.36 8.69 16.43
CA GLU A 112 8.06 8.43 17.04
C GLU A 112 7.02 8.33 15.91
N PRO A 113 6.41 7.15 15.63
CA PRO A 113 5.41 7.06 14.57
C PRO A 113 4.19 7.94 14.89
N THR A 114 3.63 8.61 13.90
CA THR A 114 2.34 9.30 14.04
C THR A 114 1.25 8.28 14.32
N GLU A 115 0.16 8.66 14.95
CA GLU A 115 -0.97 7.74 15.15
C GLU A 115 -1.72 7.48 13.85
N VAL A 116 -1.98 8.53 13.08
CA VAL A 116 -2.79 8.47 11.86
C VAL A 116 -2.00 7.86 10.70
N TRP A 117 -0.77 8.29 10.49
CA TRP A 117 0.00 7.95 9.29
C TRP A 117 1.13 6.94 9.56
N ARG A 118 1.02 6.11 10.59
CA ARG A 118 1.95 4.99 10.82
C ARG A 118 1.68 3.80 9.89
N LYS A 119 0.49 3.79 9.26
CA LYS A 119 0.06 2.78 8.29
C LYS A 119 -0.71 3.45 7.15
N ALA A 120 -0.61 2.90 5.96
CA ALA A 120 -1.36 3.33 4.80
C ALA A 120 -1.99 2.12 4.10
N ARG A 121 -3.30 2.12 4.00
CA ARG A 121 -4.05 1.09 3.27
C ARG A 121 -3.83 1.28 1.77
N VAL A 122 -3.71 0.17 1.05
CA VAL A 122 -3.56 0.17 -0.40
C VAL A 122 -4.41 -0.95 -0.99
N VAL A 123 -5.10 -0.66 -2.10
CA VAL A 123 -5.96 -1.64 -2.78
C VAL A 123 -5.14 -2.30 -3.89
N LEU A 124 -5.01 -3.64 -3.83
CA LEU A 124 -4.16 -4.43 -4.72
C LEU A 124 -5.01 -5.43 -5.51
N THR A 125 -5.92 -4.91 -6.33
CA THR A 125 -6.75 -5.70 -7.23
C THR A 125 -6.97 -4.90 -8.52
N LYS A 126 -7.34 -5.55 -9.59
CA LYS A 126 -7.81 -4.90 -10.83
C LYS A 126 -9.32 -4.66 -10.80
N ALA A 127 -10.02 -5.28 -9.87
CA ALA A 127 -11.47 -5.10 -9.69
C ALA A 127 -11.83 -3.70 -9.16
N ASP A 128 -10.84 -2.93 -8.69
CA ASP A 128 -11.03 -1.56 -8.20
C ASP A 128 -11.25 -0.52 -9.31
N GLY A 129 -11.10 -0.91 -10.58
CA GLY A 129 -11.26 -0.04 -11.74
C GLY A 129 -10.05 0.83 -12.05
N VAL A 130 -8.99 0.77 -11.26
CA VAL A 130 -7.76 1.55 -11.50
C VAL A 130 -6.87 0.84 -12.52
N SER A 131 -6.56 1.52 -13.63
CA SER A 131 -5.73 0.97 -14.69
C SER A 131 -4.25 0.90 -14.27
N GLY A 132 -3.54 -0.07 -14.83
CA GLY A 132 -2.10 -0.23 -14.63
C GLY A 132 -1.75 -0.96 -13.36
N ILE A 133 -0.45 -0.99 -13.09
CA ILE A 133 0.11 -1.79 -11.98
C ILE A 133 0.54 -0.93 -10.78
N TYR A 134 0.57 0.38 -10.93
CA TYR A 134 1.02 1.27 -9.85
C TYR A 134 -0.12 1.56 -8.87
N ARG A 135 0.18 1.49 -7.59
CA ARG A 135 -0.73 1.83 -6.49
C ARG A 135 -0.02 2.77 -5.53
N PHE A 136 -0.68 3.85 -5.15
CA PHE A 136 -0.08 4.88 -4.30
C PHE A 136 -0.62 4.75 -2.88
N ALA A 137 0.28 4.55 -1.94
CA ALA A 137 -0.03 4.55 -0.51
C ALA A 137 0.10 5.99 0.02
N ASN A 138 -0.74 6.35 0.98
CA ASN A 138 -0.59 7.61 1.68
C ASN A 138 0.80 7.71 2.32
N ASN A 139 1.34 8.92 2.41
CA ASN A 139 2.64 9.15 3.02
C ASN A 139 2.61 8.76 4.50
N LEU A 140 3.67 8.11 4.96
CA LEU A 140 3.81 7.64 6.33
C LEU A 140 4.69 8.62 7.14
N GLY A 141 4.31 8.88 8.39
CA GLY A 141 4.94 9.91 9.19
C GLY A 141 5.57 9.44 10.49
N TYR A 142 6.76 9.95 10.76
CA TYR A 142 7.34 9.96 12.10
C TYR A 142 7.33 11.38 12.62
N MET A 143 7.10 11.56 13.91
CA MET A 143 7.18 12.88 14.57
C MET A 143 8.60 13.15 15.06
N LYS A 144 9.05 14.38 14.85
CA LYS A 144 10.29 14.91 15.42
C LYS A 144 10.12 15.02 16.95
N LYS A 145 11.19 14.77 17.72
CA LYS A 145 11.16 14.83 19.18
C LYS A 145 10.72 16.21 19.71
N GLU A 146 11.19 17.26 19.05
CA GLU A 146 10.84 18.64 19.39
C GLU A 146 10.45 19.37 18.11
N ALA A 147 9.34 20.10 18.16
CA ALA A 147 8.87 20.90 17.04
C ALA A 147 9.90 21.97 16.68
N LEU A 148 10.03 22.26 15.38
CA LEU A 148 10.93 23.32 14.91
C LEU A 148 10.35 24.71 15.30
N PRO A 149 11.20 25.70 15.59
CA PRO A 149 10.73 27.04 15.93
C PRO A 149 9.84 27.69 14.85
N GLU A 150 10.08 27.34 13.58
CA GLU A 150 9.32 27.85 12.43
C GLU A 150 7.88 27.34 12.35
N CYS A 151 7.55 26.31 13.11
CA CYS A 151 6.25 25.64 13.03
C CYS A 151 5.08 26.59 13.34
N LYS A 152 5.19 27.43 14.35
CA LYS A 152 4.14 28.40 14.66
C LYS A 152 3.77 29.24 13.44
N LYS A 153 4.77 29.79 12.75
CA LYS A 153 4.55 30.59 11.55
C LYS A 153 3.90 29.79 10.43
N VAL A 154 4.45 28.58 10.17
CA VAL A 154 3.96 27.69 9.10
C VAL A 154 2.51 27.30 9.34
N LEU A 155 2.17 26.92 10.56
CA LEU A 155 0.82 26.48 10.93
C LEU A 155 -0.19 27.65 10.87
N THR A 156 0.22 28.85 11.28
CA THR A 156 -0.60 30.05 11.12
C THR A 156 -0.89 30.33 9.64
N GLU A 157 0.15 30.29 8.80
CA GLU A 157 -0.02 30.49 7.34
C GLU A 157 -0.93 29.44 6.69
N MET A 158 -1.05 28.24 7.28
CA MET A 158 -1.92 27.16 6.81
C MET A 158 -3.35 27.25 7.39
N GLY A 159 -3.63 28.20 8.27
CA GLY A 159 -4.93 28.34 8.95
C GLY A 159 -5.21 27.27 10.01
N TYR A 160 -4.18 26.59 10.48
CA TYR A 160 -4.33 25.45 11.40
C TYR A 160 -5.05 25.82 12.71
N PHE A 161 -4.72 26.96 13.27
CA PHE A 161 -5.31 27.41 14.54
C PHE A 161 -6.77 27.88 14.40
N GLU A 162 -7.11 28.49 13.27
CA GLU A 162 -8.49 28.89 12.96
C GLU A 162 -9.40 27.68 12.88
N LEU A 163 -8.93 26.60 12.23
CA LEU A 163 -9.68 25.34 12.12
C LEU A 163 -9.90 24.68 13.49
N GLN A 164 -8.92 24.75 14.38
CA GLN A 164 -9.05 24.19 15.73
C GLN A 164 -10.10 24.95 16.57
N ASP A 165 -10.14 26.25 16.45
CA ASP A 165 -11.13 27.09 17.16
C ASP A 165 -12.56 26.76 16.70
N GLU A 166 -12.79 26.61 15.38
CA GLU A 166 -14.10 26.24 14.82
C GLU A 166 -14.56 24.85 15.31
N ILE A 167 -13.67 23.86 15.30
CA ILE A 167 -13.98 22.49 15.77
C ILE A 167 -14.27 22.50 17.28
N GLY A 168 -13.53 23.30 18.06
CA GLY A 168 -13.73 23.42 19.50
C GLY A 168 -15.11 23.95 19.86
N GLU A 169 -15.60 24.95 19.13
CA GLU A 169 -16.94 25.53 19.34
C GLU A 169 -18.07 24.54 19.02
N GLU A 170 -17.93 23.71 17.99
CA GLU A 170 -18.95 22.71 17.64
C GLU A 170 -19.11 21.63 18.72
N VAL A 171 -17.99 21.21 19.32
CA VAL A 171 -18.01 20.17 20.36
C VAL A 171 -18.66 20.68 21.65
N GLU A 172 -18.42 21.93 22.04
CA GLU A 172 -19.02 22.52 23.24
C GLU A 172 -20.52 22.79 23.06
N GLY A 173 -20.96 23.14 21.86
CA GLY A 173 -22.39 23.41 21.54
C GLY A 173 -23.30 22.20 21.65
N HIS A 174 -22.79 20.97 21.59
CA HIS A 174 -23.59 19.75 21.67
C HIS A 174 -23.74 19.18 23.10
N SER A 175 -23.08 19.77 24.09
CA SER A 175 -23.09 19.29 25.47
C SER A 175 -24.19 19.91 26.37
N SER A 176 -25.02 20.80 25.86
CA SER A 176 -26.00 21.52 26.65
C SER A 176 -27.42 21.27 26.17
N ALA A 177 -27.88 20.02 26.16
CA ALA A 177 -29.30 19.71 26.07
C ALA A 177 -29.72 18.96 27.36
N PRO A 178 -30.80 19.41 28.03
CA PRO A 178 -31.27 18.82 29.28
C PRO A 178 -31.91 17.42 29.09
#